data_2192d94ba09d44cdf09909ac26e49b26
#
_entry.id   2192d94ba09d44cdf09909ac26e49b26
#
_cell.length_a   1.000
_cell.length_b   1.000
_cell.length_c   1.000
_cell.angle_alpha   90.00
_cell.angle_beta   90.00
_cell.angle_gamma   90.00
#
_symmetry.space_group_name_H-M   'P 1'
#
loop_
_entity.id
_entity.type
_entity.pdbx_description
1 polymer ?
#
loop_
_entity_poly.entity_id
_entity_poly.type
_entity_poly.pdbx_seq_one_letter_code
_entity_poly.pdbx_strand_id
1 'polypeptide(L)'
;MELTTTEYIIGGIVAALALVQVIYLFVVYGATHRRYMAEQKGKLKLSDKQPGMSVIITASDQEEMLAKHLPRILEQDYPDFEVIVVDDNSKDDTQELLERLARQYPNLYVTHTSDSIRYISHKKLALTLGIKAAKKEWLVFTEANCYPTSRAWLSRLACHCTESTDVVLGHSNYERKPGFANLCSMYDTLLQQIRLLGLTLLGGGYMGIGRNMAYRRELFFSHKGYSRHLDLERGEDDLFIYEHVPAKRITADINANSVVRCTSGTLTWRNDKLSRLFIRTKMAGIRPLLFSADTWTRTLLYVAVTASIVLGCIHHWWILVGATALLWSIYLGFRIFVFHRTARELDERRYNVSILLFDILHPLWELYFALRMRLSPKDMHMRRKV
;
A
#
# COMPACT_ATOMS: atom_id res chain seq x y z
N MET A 1 16.13 -39.66 27.48
CA MET A 1 16.67 -38.32 27.73
C MET A 1 15.42 -37.45 27.95
N GLU A 2 15.15 -37.11 29.21
CA GLU A 2 13.98 -36.28 29.52
C GLU A 2 14.34 -34.82 29.24
N LEU A 3 13.43 -34.09 28.59
CA LEU A 3 13.59 -32.65 28.33
C LEU A 3 13.49 -31.88 29.65
N THR A 4 14.32 -30.89 29.83
CA THR A 4 14.25 -29.98 30.97
C THR A 4 13.06 -29.03 30.87
N THR A 5 12.57 -28.48 31.98
CA THR A 5 11.50 -27.48 31.99
C THR A 5 11.85 -26.26 31.08
N THR A 6 13.13 -25.87 31.04
CA THR A 6 13.61 -24.76 30.20
C THR A 6 13.49 -25.08 28.72
N GLU A 7 13.81 -26.31 28.29
CA GLU A 7 13.65 -26.75 26.90
C GLU A 7 12.16 -26.72 26.47
N TYR A 8 11.25 -27.16 27.33
CA TYR A 8 9.79 -27.08 27.07
C TYR A 8 9.31 -25.64 26.93
N ILE A 9 9.78 -24.71 27.78
CA ILE A 9 9.40 -23.30 27.73
C ILE A 9 9.90 -22.66 26.40
N ILE A 10 11.18 -22.84 26.06
CA ILE A 10 11.75 -22.26 24.84
C ILE A 10 11.08 -22.85 23.60
N GLY A 11 10.95 -24.18 23.53
CA GLY A 11 10.27 -24.84 22.42
C GLY A 11 8.81 -24.41 22.28
N GLY A 12 8.10 -24.25 23.40
CA GLY A 12 6.74 -23.75 23.44
C GLY A 12 6.60 -22.33 22.90
N ILE A 13 7.51 -21.42 23.25
CA ILE A 13 7.54 -20.06 22.73
C ILE A 13 7.75 -20.06 21.21
N VAL A 14 8.73 -20.82 20.72
CA VAL A 14 9.00 -20.93 19.27
C VAL A 14 7.78 -21.48 18.53
N ALA A 15 7.19 -22.55 19.05
CA ALA A 15 5.99 -23.18 18.46
C ALA A 15 4.79 -22.20 18.43
N ALA A 16 4.54 -21.47 19.51
CA ALA A 16 3.45 -20.49 19.59
C ALA A 16 3.65 -19.36 18.58
N LEU A 17 4.85 -18.79 18.48
CA LEU A 17 5.16 -17.74 17.51
C LEU A 17 5.07 -18.25 16.07
N ALA A 18 5.55 -19.46 15.78
CA ALA A 18 5.41 -20.08 14.47
C ALA A 18 3.93 -20.32 14.12
N LEU A 19 3.11 -20.78 15.04
CA LEU A 19 1.69 -20.95 14.84
C LEU A 19 0.98 -19.64 14.52
N VAL A 20 1.27 -18.56 15.26
CA VAL A 20 0.73 -17.22 14.99
C VAL A 20 1.10 -16.76 13.57
N GLN A 21 2.35 -16.97 13.16
CA GLN A 21 2.80 -16.62 11.81
C GLN A 21 2.12 -17.46 10.72
N VAL A 22 1.95 -18.76 10.93
CA VAL A 22 1.23 -19.64 10.01
C VAL A 22 -0.22 -19.20 9.87
N ILE A 23 -0.91 -18.91 11.00
CA ILE A 23 -2.27 -18.38 10.99
C ILE A 23 -2.33 -17.08 10.18
N TYR A 24 -1.40 -16.14 10.42
CA TYR A 24 -1.37 -14.88 9.70
C TYR A 24 -1.17 -15.08 8.18
N LEU A 25 -0.28 -15.98 7.77
CA LEU A 25 -0.06 -16.32 6.39
C LEU A 25 -1.32 -16.89 5.72
N PHE A 26 -1.99 -17.84 6.34
CA PHE A 26 -3.17 -18.47 5.74
C PHE A 26 -4.42 -17.58 5.81
N VAL A 27 -4.57 -16.78 6.87
CA VAL A 27 -5.73 -15.90 7.04
C VAL A 27 -5.56 -14.62 6.22
N VAL A 28 -4.52 -13.85 6.46
CA VAL A 28 -4.37 -12.51 5.85
C VAL A 28 -3.82 -12.61 4.43
N TYR A 29 -2.68 -13.27 4.21
CA TYR A 29 -2.13 -13.43 2.86
C TYR A 29 -3.00 -14.36 2.01
N GLY A 30 -3.59 -15.39 2.61
CA GLY A 30 -4.53 -16.29 1.96
C GLY A 30 -5.86 -15.62 1.55
N ALA A 31 -6.20 -14.44 2.09
CA ALA A 31 -7.41 -13.72 1.70
C ALA A 31 -7.37 -13.27 0.24
N THR A 32 -6.22 -12.82 -0.26
CA THR A 32 -6.03 -12.48 -1.68
C THR A 32 -6.26 -13.69 -2.56
N HIS A 33 -5.71 -14.85 -2.20
CA HIS A 33 -5.92 -16.09 -2.93
C HIS A 33 -7.41 -16.52 -2.95
N ARG A 34 -8.07 -16.47 -1.81
CA ARG A 34 -9.50 -16.78 -1.75
C ARG A 34 -10.32 -15.86 -2.65
N ARG A 35 -9.98 -14.57 -2.66
CA ARG A 35 -10.62 -13.59 -3.54
C ARG A 35 -10.37 -13.90 -5.01
N TYR A 36 -9.11 -14.16 -5.39
CA TYR A 36 -8.73 -14.56 -6.74
C TYR A 36 -9.48 -15.80 -7.20
N MET A 37 -9.52 -16.85 -6.39
CA MET A 37 -10.24 -18.08 -6.71
C MET A 37 -11.76 -17.89 -6.79
N ALA A 38 -12.33 -17.00 -5.98
CA ALA A 38 -13.76 -16.68 -6.04
C ALA A 38 -14.10 -15.93 -7.34
N GLU A 39 -13.22 -15.05 -7.80
CA GLU A 39 -13.36 -14.37 -9.08
C GLU A 39 -13.28 -15.35 -10.26
N GLN A 40 -12.25 -16.20 -10.30
CA GLN A 40 -12.10 -17.21 -11.36
C GLN A 40 -13.29 -18.19 -11.46
N LYS A 41 -13.93 -18.44 -10.34
CA LYS A 41 -15.13 -19.31 -10.27
C LYS A 41 -16.46 -18.56 -10.51
N GLY A 42 -16.40 -17.26 -10.84
CA GLY A 42 -17.61 -16.43 -11.04
C GLY A 42 -18.48 -16.26 -9.78
N LYS A 43 -17.88 -16.48 -8.57
CA LYS A 43 -18.62 -16.39 -7.30
C LYS A 43 -18.68 -14.98 -6.71
N LEU A 44 -17.96 -14.02 -7.32
CA LEU A 44 -18.00 -12.63 -6.87
C LEU A 44 -19.21 -11.92 -7.47
N LYS A 45 -19.96 -11.25 -6.61
CA LYS A 45 -20.98 -10.31 -7.04
C LYS A 45 -20.30 -8.99 -7.42
N LEU A 46 -19.83 -8.90 -8.64
CA LEU A 46 -19.32 -7.66 -9.23
C LEU A 46 -20.49 -6.85 -9.79
N SER A 47 -20.36 -5.53 -9.77
CA SER A 47 -21.36 -4.63 -10.34
C SER A 47 -21.12 -4.46 -11.83
N ASP A 48 -22.17 -4.56 -12.63
CA ASP A 48 -22.15 -4.20 -14.05
C ASP A 48 -22.37 -2.68 -14.26
N LYS A 49 -22.66 -1.95 -13.18
CA LYS A 49 -22.80 -0.49 -13.23
C LYS A 49 -21.45 0.15 -13.54
N GLN A 50 -21.47 1.14 -14.42
CA GLN A 50 -20.31 1.94 -14.77
C GLN A 50 -20.54 3.39 -14.32
N PRO A 51 -20.39 3.69 -13.01
CA PRO A 51 -20.60 5.04 -12.50
C PRO A 51 -19.54 6.00 -13.04
N GLY A 52 -19.90 7.27 -13.23
CA GLY A 52 -18.95 8.28 -13.67
C GLY A 52 -17.74 8.39 -12.71
N MET A 53 -16.54 8.49 -13.27
CA MET A 53 -15.27 8.55 -12.52
C MET A 53 -14.46 9.80 -12.84
N SER A 54 -13.96 10.49 -11.81
CA SER A 54 -12.99 11.58 -11.94
C SER A 54 -11.63 11.11 -11.43
N VAL A 55 -10.65 11.00 -12.30
CA VAL A 55 -9.26 10.68 -11.92
C VAL A 55 -8.56 11.95 -11.50
N ILE A 56 -8.04 12.00 -10.28
CA ILE A 56 -7.38 13.15 -9.67
C ILE A 56 -5.88 12.89 -9.61
N ILE A 57 -5.09 13.79 -10.20
CA ILE A 57 -3.63 13.75 -10.21
C ILE A 57 -3.11 15.11 -9.77
N THR A 58 -2.16 15.12 -8.83
CA THR A 58 -1.41 16.32 -8.48
C THR A 58 0.01 16.21 -9.01
N ALA A 59 0.53 17.28 -9.56
CA ALA A 59 1.87 17.35 -10.14
C ALA A 59 2.60 18.59 -9.67
N SER A 60 3.91 18.48 -9.45
CA SER A 60 4.82 19.60 -9.21
C SER A 60 6.18 19.22 -9.78
N ASP A 61 6.64 19.93 -10.79
CA ASP A 61 7.87 19.64 -11.53
C ASP A 61 7.91 18.18 -12.04
N GLN A 62 6.89 17.77 -12.83
CA GLN A 62 6.68 16.38 -13.27
C GLN A 62 6.49 16.24 -14.79
N GLU A 63 7.06 17.15 -15.59
CA GLU A 63 6.90 17.16 -17.05
C GLU A 63 7.21 15.79 -17.66
N GLU A 64 8.40 15.24 -17.41
CA GLU A 64 8.85 13.96 -17.98
C GLU A 64 7.92 12.79 -17.60
N MET A 65 7.47 12.74 -16.32
CA MET A 65 6.61 11.67 -15.84
C MET A 65 5.21 11.77 -16.43
N LEU A 66 4.64 12.97 -16.51
CA LEU A 66 3.33 13.19 -17.10
C LEU A 66 3.34 12.93 -18.61
N ALA A 67 4.37 13.37 -19.35
CA ALA A 67 4.50 13.08 -20.77
C ALA A 67 4.45 11.57 -21.06
N LYS A 68 5.07 10.77 -20.19
CA LYS A 68 5.13 9.31 -20.33
C LYS A 68 3.87 8.58 -19.87
N HIS A 69 3.24 9.03 -18.79
CA HIS A 69 2.23 8.26 -18.07
C HIS A 69 0.80 8.75 -18.26
N LEU A 70 0.59 10.06 -18.41
CA LEU A 70 -0.73 10.65 -18.51
C LEU A 70 -1.55 10.13 -19.71
N PRO A 71 -0.97 9.89 -20.93
CA PRO A 71 -1.72 9.30 -22.04
C PRO A 71 -2.33 7.95 -21.69
N ARG A 72 -1.66 7.09 -20.92
CA ARG A 72 -2.18 5.78 -20.49
C ARG A 72 -3.40 5.89 -19.59
N ILE A 73 -3.54 6.99 -18.85
CA ILE A 73 -4.68 7.29 -17.99
C ILE A 73 -5.81 7.91 -18.82
N LEU A 74 -5.49 8.76 -19.78
CA LEU A 74 -6.47 9.40 -20.66
C LEU A 74 -7.12 8.45 -21.66
N GLU A 75 -6.43 7.35 -22.00
CA GLU A 75 -6.87 6.33 -22.95
C GLU A 75 -7.45 5.08 -22.30
N GLN A 76 -8.10 5.21 -21.15
CA GLN A 76 -8.77 4.08 -20.50
C GLN A 76 -10.04 3.69 -21.26
N ASP A 77 -10.31 2.38 -21.34
CA ASP A 77 -11.54 1.83 -21.94
C ASP A 77 -12.68 1.94 -20.92
N TYR A 78 -13.17 3.17 -20.72
CA TYR A 78 -14.26 3.47 -19.79
C TYR A 78 -15.18 4.57 -20.36
N PRO A 79 -16.51 4.41 -20.31
CA PRO A 79 -17.42 5.27 -21.07
C PRO A 79 -17.58 6.68 -20.49
N ASP A 80 -17.59 6.83 -19.15
CA ASP A 80 -17.87 8.10 -18.47
C ASP A 80 -16.80 8.44 -17.44
N PHE A 81 -15.70 9.06 -17.88
CA PHE A 81 -14.66 9.52 -17.01
C PHE A 81 -14.05 10.84 -17.47
N GLU A 82 -13.44 11.52 -16.50
CA GLU A 82 -12.62 12.70 -16.71
C GLU A 82 -11.31 12.55 -15.92
N VAL A 83 -10.28 13.22 -16.38
CA VAL A 83 -8.98 13.28 -15.69
C VAL A 83 -8.71 14.73 -15.31
N ILE A 84 -8.44 14.97 -14.04
CA ILE A 84 -8.17 16.30 -13.50
C ILE A 84 -6.73 16.32 -13.01
N VAL A 85 -5.90 17.10 -13.67
CA VAL A 85 -4.52 17.32 -13.25
C VAL A 85 -4.44 18.69 -12.59
N VAL A 86 -3.95 18.70 -11.36
CA VAL A 86 -3.70 19.93 -10.61
C VAL A 86 -2.20 20.19 -10.59
N ASP A 87 -1.77 21.20 -11.30
CA ASP A 87 -0.40 21.68 -11.28
C ASP A 87 -0.16 22.49 -10.00
N ASP A 88 0.74 22.01 -9.16
CA ASP A 88 1.11 22.65 -7.91
C ASP A 88 2.34 23.53 -8.11
N ASN A 89 2.15 24.59 -8.92
CA ASN A 89 3.14 25.64 -9.16
C ASN A 89 4.47 25.11 -9.69
N SER A 90 4.41 24.30 -10.76
CA SER A 90 5.61 23.76 -11.43
C SER A 90 6.45 24.87 -12.04
N LYS A 91 7.78 24.67 -12.04
CA LYS A 91 8.79 25.59 -12.60
C LYS A 91 9.43 25.03 -13.86
N ASP A 92 9.15 23.77 -14.18
CA ASP A 92 9.54 23.10 -15.42
C ASP A 92 8.44 23.25 -16.49
N ASP A 93 8.57 22.57 -17.62
CA ASP A 93 7.64 22.63 -18.74
C ASP A 93 6.33 21.84 -18.51
N THR A 94 6.01 21.50 -17.24
CA THR A 94 4.78 20.77 -16.87
C THR A 94 3.53 21.49 -17.38
N GLN A 95 3.44 22.81 -17.21
CA GLN A 95 2.27 23.58 -17.61
C GLN A 95 2.08 23.53 -19.14
N GLU A 96 3.13 23.77 -19.92
CA GLU A 96 3.07 23.73 -21.39
C GLU A 96 2.67 22.35 -21.92
N LEU A 97 3.22 21.29 -21.30
CA LEU A 97 2.83 19.91 -21.58
C LEU A 97 1.32 19.68 -21.35
N LEU A 98 0.81 20.10 -20.18
CA LEU A 98 -0.59 19.91 -19.81
C LEU A 98 -1.53 20.68 -20.75
N GLU A 99 -1.21 21.92 -21.13
CA GLU A 99 -1.97 22.69 -22.11
C GLU A 99 -2.01 22.02 -23.49
N ARG A 100 -0.90 21.46 -23.94
CA ARG A 100 -0.82 20.68 -25.17
C ARG A 100 -1.70 19.44 -25.13
N LEU A 101 -1.63 18.65 -24.03
CA LEU A 101 -2.43 17.45 -23.87
C LEU A 101 -3.92 17.76 -23.72
N ALA A 102 -4.29 18.86 -23.05
CA ALA A 102 -5.69 19.29 -22.93
C ALA A 102 -6.34 19.63 -24.27
N ARG A 103 -5.56 20.10 -25.25
CA ARG A 103 -6.07 20.31 -26.64
C ARG A 103 -6.29 18.98 -27.37
N GLN A 104 -5.53 17.96 -27.02
CA GLN A 104 -5.58 16.64 -27.67
C GLN A 104 -6.66 15.72 -27.05
N TYR A 105 -6.85 15.80 -25.71
CA TYR A 105 -7.73 14.91 -24.95
C TYR A 105 -8.88 15.70 -24.33
N PRO A 106 -10.10 15.61 -24.84
CA PRO A 106 -11.26 16.38 -24.33
C PRO A 106 -11.71 15.98 -22.91
N ASN A 107 -11.27 14.81 -22.43
CA ASN A 107 -11.51 14.33 -21.07
C ASN A 107 -10.44 14.80 -20.07
N LEU A 108 -9.46 15.62 -20.48
CA LEU A 108 -8.46 16.20 -19.58
C LEU A 108 -8.88 17.61 -19.15
N TYR A 109 -8.96 17.84 -17.86
CA TYR A 109 -9.12 19.15 -17.24
C TYR A 109 -7.87 19.50 -16.43
N VAL A 110 -7.33 20.69 -16.66
CA VAL A 110 -6.14 21.20 -15.95
C VAL A 110 -6.51 22.38 -15.07
N THR A 111 -6.00 22.39 -13.85
CA THR A 111 -6.11 23.53 -12.93
C THR A 111 -4.81 23.73 -12.17
N HIS A 112 -4.64 24.87 -11.52
CA HIS A 112 -3.40 25.27 -10.85
C HIS A 112 -3.64 25.71 -9.42
N THR A 113 -2.64 25.49 -8.54
CA THR A 113 -2.62 26.10 -7.21
C THR A 113 -2.09 27.53 -7.28
N SER A 114 -2.46 28.36 -6.31
CA SER A 114 -1.95 29.74 -6.18
C SER A 114 -0.78 29.77 -5.19
N ASP A 115 0.25 30.56 -5.50
CA ASP A 115 1.45 30.77 -4.68
C ASP A 115 1.18 31.40 -3.30
N SER A 116 -0.01 31.98 -3.10
CA SER A 116 -0.31 32.83 -1.95
C SER A 116 -0.64 32.10 -0.66
N ILE A 117 -0.73 30.75 -0.67
CA ILE A 117 -1.23 30.00 0.48
C ILE A 117 -0.08 29.41 1.30
N ARG A 118 0.43 30.19 2.26
CA ARG A 118 1.55 29.81 3.16
C ARG A 118 1.20 28.80 4.26
N TYR A 119 -0.07 28.42 4.42
CA TYR A 119 -0.54 27.74 5.64
C TYR A 119 -1.20 26.37 5.47
N ILE A 120 -1.27 25.82 4.26
CA ILE A 120 -1.89 24.51 3.99
C ILE A 120 -0.85 23.61 3.31
N SER A 121 -0.88 22.29 3.56
CA SER A 121 -0.09 21.32 2.78
C SER A 121 -0.40 21.51 1.29
N HIS A 122 0.59 21.83 0.48
CA HIS A 122 0.44 22.04 -0.96
C HIS A 122 -0.28 20.86 -1.62
N LYS A 123 0.13 19.64 -1.32
CA LYS A 123 -0.52 18.43 -1.86
C LYS A 123 -2.00 18.34 -1.49
N LYS A 124 -2.39 18.63 -0.24
CA LYS A 124 -3.80 18.61 0.19
C LYS A 124 -4.61 19.72 -0.43
N LEU A 125 -4.00 20.88 -0.65
CA LEU A 125 -4.64 21.97 -1.37
C LEU A 125 -4.90 21.55 -2.82
N ALA A 126 -3.87 21.07 -3.53
CA ALA A 126 -3.99 20.61 -4.90
C ALA A 126 -5.05 19.51 -5.04
N LEU A 127 -5.04 18.50 -4.16
CA LEU A 127 -6.08 17.47 -4.13
C LEU A 127 -7.48 18.06 -3.87
N THR A 128 -7.61 19.01 -2.94
CA THR A 128 -8.89 19.68 -2.65
C THR A 128 -9.42 20.43 -3.88
N LEU A 129 -8.56 21.13 -4.62
CA LEU A 129 -8.94 21.80 -5.87
C LEU A 129 -9.39 20.79 -6.93
N GLY A 130 -8.64 19.72 -7.12
CA GLY A 130 -9.00 18.65 -8.05
C GLY A 130 -10.33 18.00 -7.70
N ILE A 131 -10.57 17.69 -6.42
CA ILE A 131 -11.84 17.12 -5.94
C ILE A 131 -13.01 18.09 -6.11
N LYS A 132 -12.80 19.38 -5.89
CA LYS A 132 -13.84 20.41 -6.13
C LYS A 132 -14.17 20.56 -7.60
N ALA A 133 -13.19 20.44 -8.48
CA ALA A 133 -13.39 20.48 -9.93
C ALA A 133 -14.07 19.21 -10.47
N ALA A 134 -13.97 18.08 -9.76
CA ALA A 134 -14.52 16.80 -10.14
C ALA A 134 -16.06 16.82 -10.23
N LYS A 135 -16.60 16.28 -11.33
CA LYS A 135 -18.04 16.26 -11.62
C LYS A 135 -18.66 14.88 -11.42
N LYS A 136 -17.86 13.81 -11.36
CA LYS A 136 -18.35 12.45 -11.32
C LYS A 136 -18.57 11.95 -9.89
N GLU A 137 -19.32 10.86 -9.77
CA GLU A 137 -19.71 10.25 -8.49
C GLU A 137 -18.52 9.66 -7.73
N TRP A 138 -17.58 9.07 -8.45
CA TRP A 138 -16.40 8.42 -7.86
C TRP A 138 -15.13 9.18 -8.20
N LEU A 139 -14.31 9.38 -7.19
CA LEU A 139 -12.98 9.95 -7.32
C LEU A 139 -11.96 8.82 -7.33
N VAL A 140 -11.08 8.82 -8.33
CA VAL A 140 -9.99 7.86 -8.47
C VAL A 140 -8.68 8.60 -8.29
N PHE A 141 -7.79 8.07 -7.45
CA PHE A 141 -6.52 8.72 -7.14
C PHE A 141 -5.35 7.93 -7.70
N THR A 142 -4.44 8.66 -8.31
CA THR A 142 -3.12 8.17 -8.72
C THR A 142 -2.11 9.32 -8.66
N GLU A 143 -0.82 9.02 -8.83
CA GLU A 143 0.26 10.02 -8.79
C GLU A 143 0.82 10.26 -10.21
N ALA A 144 1.41 11.43 -10.47
CA ALA A 144 1.97 11.79 -11.77
C ALA A 144 3.05 10.82 -12.28
N ASN A 145 3.79 10.21 -11.37
CA ASN A 145 4.80 9.19 -11.65
C ASN A 145 4.25 7.76 -11.72
N CYS A 146 2.93 7.59 -11.71
CA CYS A 146 2.26 6.29 -11.72
C CYS A 146 1.41 6.11 -12.98
N TYR A 147 1.24 4.86 -13.41
CA TYR A 147 0.41 4.51 -14.55
C TYR A 147 -0.28 3.15 -14.38
N PRO A 148 -1.51 2.98 -14.88
CA PRO A 148 -2.17 1.69 -14.94
C PRO A 148 -1.49 0.78 -15.96
N THR A 149 -1.41 -0.51 -15.65
CA THR A 149 -0.81 -1.51 -16.53
C THR A 149 -1.77 -1.97 -17.63
N SER A 150 -3.06 -1.66 -17.51
CA SER A 150 -4.11 -2.06 -18.44
C SER A 150 -5.05 -0.88 -18.76
N ARG A 151 -5.64 -0.89 -19.95
CA ARG A 151 -6.73 0.02 -20.34
C ARG A 151 -8.05 -0.26 -19.59
N ALA A 152 -8.17 -1.42 -18.96
CA ALA A 152 -9.35 -1.81 -18.18
C ALA A 152 -9.28 -1.38 -16.69
N TRP A 153 -8.32 -0.54 -16.30
CA TRP A 153 -8.11 -0.15 -14.90
C TRP A 153 -9.36 0.48 -14.26
N LEU A 154 -9.97 1.47 -14.92
CA LEU A 154 -11.18 2.12 -14.41
C LEU A 154 -12.37 1.15 -14.38
N SER A 155 -12.54 0.34 -15.42
CA SER A 155 -13.58 -0.69 -15.48
C SER A 155 -13.45 -1.70 -14.33
N ARG A 156 -12.22 -2.06 -13.96
CA ARG A 156 -11.96 -2.96 -12.83
C ARG A 156 -12.34 -2.34 -11.50
N LEU A 157 -11.96 -1.09 -11.26
CA LEU A 157 -12.36 -0.38 -10.04
C LEU A 157 -13.89 -0.21 -9.98
N ALA A 158 -14.53 0.10 -11.12
CA ALA A 158 -15.97 0.27 -11.23
C ALA A 158 -16.76 -0.96 -10.80
N CYS A 159 -16.30 -2.17 -11.13
CA CYS A 159 -16.96 -3.41 -10.72
C CYS A 159 -17.17 -3.54 -9.20
N HIS A 160 -16.40 -2.80 -8.40
CA HIS A 160 -16.51 -2.78 -6.94
C HIS A 160 -17.28 -1.57 -6.39
N CYS A 161 -17.68 -0.63 -7.25
CA CYS A 161 -18.44 0.55 -6.88
C CYS A 161 -19.92 0.20 -6.68
N THR A 162 -20.25 -0.35 -5.51
CA THR A 162 -21.60 -0.77 -5.13
C THR A 162 -22.20 0.19 -4.09
N GLU A 163 -23.47 0.09 -3.80
CA GLU A 163 -24.15 0.89 -2.76
C GLU A 163 -23.58 0.64 -1.36
N SER A 164 -23.03 -0.54 -1.10
CA SER A 164 -22.41 -0.91 0.16
C SER A 164 -20.94 -0.53 0.26
N THR A 165 -20.36 0.03 -0.81
CA THR A 165 -18.93 0.36 -0.90
C THR A 165 -18.74 1.87 -0.94
N ASP A 166 -17.84 2.39 -0.11
CA ASP A 166 -17.40 3.80 -0.16
C ASP A 166 -15.98 3.95 -0.69
N VAL A 167 -15.14 2.92 -0.50
CA VAL A 167 -13.74 2.94 -0.90
C VAL A 167 -13.36 1.64 -1.60
N VAL A 168 -12.67 1.75 -2.72
CA VAL A 168 -12.06 0.65 -3.47
C VAL A 168 -10.55 0.83 -3.48
N LEU A 169 -9.81 -0.18 -3.05
CA LEU A 169 -8.35 -0.20 -3.07
C LEU A 169 -7.85 -1.12 -4.18
N GLY A 170 -6.89 -0.63 -4.98
CA GLY A 170 -6.19 -1.43 -5.96
C GLY A 170 -4.75 -1.72 -5.55
N HIS A 171 -4.12 -2.72 -6.17
CA HIS A 171 -2.70 -3.01 -5.98
C HIS A 171 -1.83 -1.98 -6.71
N SER A 172 -0.77 -1.52 -6.04
CA SER A 172 0.26 -0.67 -6.65
C SER A 172 1.66 -1.05 -6.18
N ASN A 173 2.63 -0.98 -7.08
CA ASN A 173 4.04 -1.22 -6.76
C ASN A 173 4.94 -0.44 -7.72
N TYR A 174 6.23 -0.43 -7.44
CA TYR A 174 7.23 0.19 -8.32
C TYR A 174 7.47 -0.61 -9.60
N GLU A 175 7.94 0.08 -10.64
CA GLU A 175 8.39 -0.56 -11.88
C GLU A 175 9.53 -1.55 -11.61
N ARG A 176 9.57 -2.60 -12.41
CA ARG A 176 10.63 -3.63 -12.37
C ARG A 176 11.89 -3.07 -13.03
N LYS A 177 12.81 -2.56 -12.23
CA LYS A 177 14.12 -2.07 -12.67
C LYS A 177 15.23 -2.98 -12.12
N PRO A 178 16.39 -3.06 -12.78
CA PRO A 178 17.55 -3.75 -12.23
C PRO A 178 18.07 -3.02 -10.98
N GLY A 179 18.74 -3.77 -10.09
CA GLY A 179 19.39 -3.23 -8.92
C GLY A 179 18.75 -3.65 -7.60
N PHE A 180 19.60 -3.82 -6.58
CA PHE A 180 19.22 -4.29 -5.25
C PHE A 180 18.25 -3.35 -4.55
N ALA A 181 18.45 -2.04 -4.68
CA ALA A 181 17.60 -1.04 -4.07
C ALA A 181 16.17 -1.05 -4.61
N ASN A 182 16.00 -1.25 -5.93
CA ASN A 182 14.68 -1.43 -6.52
C ASN A 182 14.02 -2.73 -6.03
N LEU A 183 14.80 -3.79 -5.90
CA LEU A 183 14.30 -5.06 -5.39
C LEU A 183 13.82 -4.94 -3.93
N CYS A 184 14.55 -4.20 -3.07
CA CYS A 184 14.14 -3.90 -1.70
C CYS A 184 12.85 -3.08 -1.63
N SER A 185 12.75 -2.02 -2.43
CA SER A 185 11.56 -1.14 -2.44
C SER A 185 10.32 -1.88 -2.93
N MET A 186 10.46 -2.71 -3.97
CA MET A 186 9.37 -3.55 -4.48
C MET A 186 8.92 -4.60 -3.47
N TYR A 187 9.87 -5.28 -2.80
CA TYR A 187 9.56 -6.29 -1.79
C TYR A 187 8.83 -5.68 -0.59
N ASP A 188 9.35 -4.59 -0.04
CA ASP A 188 8.74 -3.88 1.08
C ASP A 188 7.31 -3.40 0.74
N THR A 189 7.15 -2.79 -0.44
CA THR A 189 5.84 -2.33 -0.90
C THR A 189 4.87 -3.49 -1.09
N LEU A 190 5.33 -4.60 -1.69
CA LEU A 190 4.50 -5.80 -1.87
C LEU A 190 4.02 -6.36 -0.52
N LEU A 191 4.90 -6.47 0.48
CA LEU A 191 4.51 -6.92 1.83
C LEU A 191 3.44 -6.00 2.46
N GLN A 192 3.60 -4.68 2.29
CA GLN A 192 2.61 -3.72 2.77
C GLN A 192 1.27 -3.88 2.05
N GLN A 193 1.29 -4.03 0.74
CA GLN A 193 0.09 -4.22 -0.09
C GLN A 193 -0.63 -5.53 0.23
N ILE A 194 0.08 -6.64 0.37
CA ILE A 194 -0.52 -7.93 0.73
C ILE A 194 -1.25 -7.82 2.07
N ARG A 195 -0.63 -7.19 3.07
CA ARG A 195 -1.25 -6.99 4.39
C ARG A 195 -2.47 -6.09 4.32
N LEU A 196 -2.37 -4.97 3.59
CA LEU A 196 -3.47 -4.03 3.44
C LEU A 196 -4.66 -4.65 2.71
N LEU A 197 -4.41 -5.21 1.53
CA LEU A 197 -5.46 -5.83 0.72
C LEU A 197 -6.04 -7.06 1.42
N GLY A 198 -5.19 -7.90 2.05
CA GLY A 198 -5.64 -9.06 2.79
C GLY A 198 -6.55 -8.71 3.97
N LEU A 199 -6.17 -7.75 4.80
CA LEU A 199 -7.01 -7.27 5.90
C LEU A 199 -8.30 -6.63 5.38
N THR A 200 -8.24 -5.86 4.29
CA THR A 200 -9.42 -5.24 3.66
C THR A 200 -10.42 -6.32 3.21
N LEU A 201 -9.94 -7.36 2.54
CA LEU A 201 -10.78 -8.47 2.08
C LEU A 201 -11.39 -9.30 3.23
N LEU A 202 -10.81 -9.23 4.42
CA LEU A 202 -11.36 -9.81 5.66
C LEU A 202 -12.33 -8.87 6.40
N GLY A 203 -12.66 -7.71 5.83
CA GLY A 203 -13.52 -6.70 6.45
C GLY A 203 -12.80 -5.84 7.50
N GLY A 204 -11.47 -5.88 7.54
CA GLY A 204 -10.61 -5.09 8.43
C GLY A 204 -9.92 -3.90 7.75
N GLY A 205 -10.41 -3.45 6.60
CA GLY A 205 -9.87 -2.27 5.91
C GLY A 205 -9.88 -1.03 6.80
N TYR A 206 -8.80 -0.24 6.77
CA TYR A 206 -8.70 0.91 7.67
C TYR A 206 -7.88 2.09 7.10
N MET A 207 -7.22 1.94 5.99
CA MET A 207 -6.45 3.01 5.33
C MET A 207 -6.47 2.84 3.82
N GLY A 208 -6.14 3.89 3.08
CA GLY A 208 -5.96 3.90 1.64
C GLY A 208 -4.50 4.08 1.23
N ILE A 209 -4.23 3.99 -0.05
CA ILE A 209 -2.97 4.38 -0.68
C ILE A 209 -3.31 5.13 -1.96
N GLY A 210 -3.04 6.43 -1.99
CA GLY A 210 -3.42 7.35 -3.06
C GLY A 210 -2.84 7.05 -4.46
N ARG A 211 -2.00 6.04 -4.58
CA ARG A 211 -1.48 5.58 -5.90
C ARG A 211 -2.47 4.75 -6.69
N ASN A 212 -3.39 4.06 -6.00
CA ASN A 212 -4.43 3.24 -6.63
C ASN A 212 -5.60 3.06 -5.67
N MET A 213 -6.45 4.07 -5.61
CA MET A 213 -7.60 4.10 -4.71
C MET A 213 -8.74 4.87 -5.36
N ALA A 214 -9.97 4.42 -5.12
CA ALA A 214 -11.16 5.18 -5.46
C ALA A 214 -12.07 5.34 -4.24
N TYR A 215 -12.75 6.47 -4.13
CA TYR A 215 -13.80 6.65 -3.13
C TYR A 215 -14.93 7.56 -3.63
N ARG A 216 -16.10 7.48 -2.99
CA ARG A 216 -17.26 8.31 -3.33
C ARG A 216 -16.95 9.79 -3.10
N ARG A 217 -17.28 10.63 -4.08
CA ARG A 217 -17.09 12.09 -3.99
C ARG A 217 -17.81 12.68 -2.78
N GLU A 218 -18.99 12.20 -2.45
CA GLU A 218 -19.77 12.63 -1.30
C GLU A 218 -19.02 12.44 0.04
N LEU A 219 -18.21 11.39 0.17
CA LEU A 219 -17.41 11.14 1.36
C LEU A 219 -16.51 12.32 1.71
N PHE A 220 -15.90 12.96 0.71
CA PHE A 220 -15.02 14.11 0.93
C PHE A 220 -15.81 15.33 1.45
N PHE A 221 -16.94 15.63 0.83
CA PHE A 221 -17.71 16.83 1.20
C PHE A 221 -18.46 16.69 2.52
N SER A 222 -19.02 15.51 2.82
CA SER A 222 -19.72 15.24 4.08
C SER A 222 -18.82 15.37 5.31
N HIS A 223 -17.51 15.12 5.16
CA HIS A 223 -16.53 15.20 6.25
C HIS A 223 -15.66 16.46 6.22
N LYS A 224 -16.03 17.48 5.43
CA LYS A 224 -15.29 18.76 5.29
C LYS A 224 -13.85 18.58 4.78
N GLY A 225 -13.64 17.56 3.96
CA GLY A 225 -12.35 17.27 3.35
C GLY A 225 -11.22 17.01 4.35
N TYR A 226 -10.04 17.58 4.10
CA TYR A 226 -8.84 17.40 4.93
C TYR A 226 -8.73 18.39 6.11
N SER A 227 -9.81 19.07 6.50
CA SER A 227 -9.79 20.18 7.49
C SER A 227 -9.19 19.79 8.85
N ARG A 228 -9.29 18.52 9.26
CA ARG A 228 -8.78 18.04 10.55
C ARG A 228 -7.26 17.88 10.61
N HIS A 229 -6.60 17.75 9.45
CA HIS A 229 -5.18 17.41 9.35
C HIS A 229 -4.43 18.33 8.40
N LEU A 230 -4.78 19.60 8.38
CA LEU A 230 -4.08 20.61 7.57
C LEU A 230 -2.66 20.89 8.07
N ASP A 231 -2.38 20.58 9.34
CA ASP A 231 -1.06 20.65 9.97
C ASP A 231 -0.11 19.55 9.55
N LEU A 232 -0.62 18.46 8.99
CA LEU A 232 0.19 17.34 8.50
C LEU A 232 0.47 17.52 7.00
N GLU A 233 1.70 17.28 6.59
CA GLU A 233 2.08 17.35 5.18
C GLU A 233 1.42 16.24 4.36
N ARG A 234 1.26 15.04 4.97
CA ARG A 234 0.62 13.85 4.36
C ARG A 234 -0.55 13.35 5.22
N GLY A 235 -1.17 12.25 4.84
CA GLY A 235 -2.31 11.64 5.51
C GLY A 235 -3.64 11.89 4.79
N GLU A 236 -3.57 12.36 3.56
CA GLU A 236 -4.71 12.62 2.69
C GLU A 236 -5.42 11.34 2.24
N ASP A 237 -4.69 10.22 2.17
CA ASP A 237 -5.20 8.93 1.75
C ASP A 237 -5.47 8.01 2.96
N ASP A 238 -4.44 7.72 3.74
CA ASP A 238 -4.50 6.72 4.80
C ASP A 238 -5.27 7.23 6.04
N LEU A 239 -4.96 8.43 6.55
CA LEU A 239 -5.60 8.98 7.75
C LEU A 239 -7.06 9.40 7.47
N PHE A 240 -7.32 10.00 6.30
CA PHE A 240 -8.67 10.37 5.90
C PHE A 240 -9.61 9.16 5.86
N ILE A 241 -9.18 8.06 5.23
CA ILE A 241 -9.97 6.82 5.18
C ILE A 241 -10.11 6.20 6.58
N TYR A 242 -9.03 6.20 7.37
CA TYR A 242 -9.05 5.67 8.74
C TYR A 242 -10.11 6.30 9.63
N GLU A 243 -10.27 7.62 9.55
CA GLU A 243 -11.17 8.37 10.41
C GLU A 243 -12.63 8.35 9.96
N HIS A 244 -12.88 8.29 8.66
CA HIS A 244 -14.19 8.58 8.12
C HIS A 244 -14.90 7.36 7.52
N VAL A 245 -14.18 6.24 7.27
CA VAL A 245 -14.77 5.12 6.55
C VAL A 245 -14.87 3.87 7.43
N PRO A 246 -16.07 3.34 7.64
CA PRO A 246 -16.24 2.06 8.30
C PRO A 246 -15.57 0.94 7.49
N ALA A 247 -14.85 0.02 8.17
CA ALA A 247 -14.09 -1.05 7.51
C ALA A 247 -14.93 -1.89 6.52
N LYS A 248 -16.20 -2.13 6.86
CA LYS A 248 -17.13 -2.93 6.03
C LYS A 248 -17.47 -2.26 4.71
N ARG A 249 -17.21 -0.94 4.57
CA ARG A 249 -17.47 -0.18 3.36
C ARG A 249 -16.21 0.03 2.50
N ILE A 250 -15.09 -0.61 2.91
CA ILE A 250 -13.83 -0.63 2.16
C ILE A 250 -13.69 -2.01 1.51
N THR A 251 -13.48 -2.05 0.20
CA THR A 251 -13.18 -3.27 -0.55
C THR A 251 -11.86 -3.16 -1.32
N ALA A 252 -11.42 -4.26 -1.92
CA ALA A 252 -10.20 -4.27 -2.72
C ALA A 252 -10.40 -5.04 -4.03
N ASP A 253 -9.83 -4.52 -5.11
CA ASP A 253 -9.59 -5.26 -6.34
C ASP A 253 -8.15 -5.76 -6.40
N ILE A 254 -7.99 -7.04 -6.72
CA ILE A 254 -6.69 -7.72 -6.81
C ILE A 254 -6.41 -8.24 -8.22
N ASN A 255 -7.24 -7.86 -9.18
CA ASN A 255 -7.08 -8.28 -10.57
C ASN A 255 -5.85 -7.63 -11.19
N ALA A 256 -5.11 -8.39 -12.02
CA ALA A 256 -3.92 -7.88 -12.69
C ALA A 256 -4.20 -6.65 -13.58
N ASN A 257 -5.43 -6.53 -14.11
CA ASN A 257 -5.83 -5.39 -14.94
C ASN A 257 -6.07 -4.10 -14.14
N SER A 258 -6.14 -4.16 -12.80
CA SER A 258 -6.24 -2.97 -11.94
C SER A 258 -4.91 -2.53 -11.33
N VAL A 259 -3.81 -3.16 -11.69
CA VAL A 259 -2.48 -2.85 -11.13
C VAL A 259 -1.97 -1.51 -11.64
N VAL A 260 -1.44 -0.71 -10.72
CA VAL A 260 -0.74 0.56 -11.01
C VAL A 260 0.75 0.41 -10.72
N ARG A 261 1.58 0.82 -11.67
CA ARG A 261 3.05 0.86 -11.52
C ARG A 261 3.52 2.28 -11.35
N CYS A 262 4.50 2.49 -10.47
CA CYS A 262 5.07 3.79 -10.19
C CYS A 262 6.54 3.85 -10.57
N THR A 263 6.88 4.84 -11.39
CA THR A 263 8.26 5.14 -11.77
C THR A 263 8.86 6.02 -10.69
N SER A 264 9.69 5.47 -9.81
CA SER A 264 10.34 6.30 -8.79
C SER A 264 11.72 5.77 -8.42
N GLY A 265 12.53 6.64 -7.83
CA GLY A 265 13.84 6.30 -7.31
C GLY A 265 13.77 5.78 -5.86
N THR A 266 14.90 5.24 -5.39
CA THR A 266 15.05 4.73 -4.01
C THR A 266 14.81 5.79 -2.94
N LEU A 267 15.15 7.05 -3.20
CA LEU A 267 14.93 8.17 -2.28
C LEU A 267 13.44 8.40 -2.06
N THR A 268 12.62 8.35 -3.11
CA THR A 268 11.16 8.48 -3.02
C THR A 268 10.56 7.41 -2.13
N TRP A 269 10.94 6.14 -2.34
CA TRP A 269 10.49 5.04 -1.48
C TRP A 269 10.84 5.24 -0.01
N ARG A 270 12.08 5.69 0.29
CA ARG A 270 12.51 5.93 1.67
C ARG A 270 11.69 7.03 2.35
N ASN A 271 11.47 8.14 1.65
CA ASN A 271 10.71 9.26 2.17
C ASN A 271 9.23 8.89 2.38
N ASP A 272 8.64 8.18 1.42
CA ASP A 272 7.28 7.68 1.53
C ASP A 272 7.12 6.73 2.73
N LYS A 273 8.08 5.83 2.93
CA LYS A 273 8.06 4.90 4.06
C LYS A 273 8.12 5.62 5.40
N LEU A 274 9.03 6.60 5.56
CA LEU A 274 9.13 7.41 6.78
C LEU A 274 7.83 8.17 7.06
N SER A 275 7.28 8.83 6.05
CA SER A 275 6.02 9.57 6.18
C SER A 275 4.84 8.66 6.56
N ARG A 276 4.71 7.49 5.93
CA ARG A 276 3.66 6.52 6.26
C ARG A 276 3.84 5.93 7.67
N LEU A 277 5.06 5.68 8.11
CA LEU A 277 5.33 5.24 9.49
C LEU A 277 4.90 6.32 10.49
N PHE A 278 5.20 7.58 10.21
CA PHE A 278 4.77 8.70 11.05
C PHE A 278 3.24 8.81 11.11
N ILE A 279 2.55 8.76 9.98
CA ILE A 279 1.09 8.82 9.93
C ILE A 279 0.46 7.65 10.70
N ARG A 280 1.02 6.44 10.60
CA ARG A 280 0.54 5.28 11.35
C ARG A 280 0.60 5.48 12.87
N THR A 281 1.52 6.29 13.40
CA THR A 281 1.55 6.61 14.83
C THR A 281 0.34 7.42 15.30
N LYS A 282 -0.41 8.03 14.37
CA LYS A 282 -1.66 8.75 14.64
C LYS A 282 -2.89 7.84 14.64
N MET A 283 -2.73 6.60 14.19
CA MET A 283 -3.80 5.60 14.14
C MET A 283 -3.72 4.68 15.36
N ALA A 284 -4.83 4.47 16.04
CA ALA A 284 -4.92 3.59 17.21
C ALA A 284 -5.93 2.46 16.98
N GLY A 285 -5.90 1.43 17.82
CA GLY A 285 -6.86 0.34 17.81
C GLY A 285 -6.37 -0.94 17.15
N ILE A 286 -7.27 -1.91 17.04
CA ILE A 286 -6.93 -3.30 16.68
C ILE A 286 -6.45 -3.44 15.21
N ARG A 287 -6.96 -2.62 14.28
CA ARG A 287 -6.66 -2.77 12.85
C ARG A 287 -5.22 -2.39 12.50
N PRO A 288 -4.68 -1.23 12.92
CA PRO A 288 -3.25 -0.92 12.78
C PRO A 288 -2.36 -1.91 13.52
N LEU A 289 -2.82 -2.43 14.66
CA LEU A 289 -2.10 -3.47 15.41
C LEU A 289 -2.02 -4.77 14.61
N LEU A 290 -3.13 -5.26 14.05
CA LEU A 290 -3.15 -6.46 13.19
C LEU A 290 -2.26 -6.29 11.95
N PHE A 291 -2.25 -5.10 11.35
CA PHE A 291 -1.36 -4.82 10.22
C PHE A 291 0.12 -4.94 10.60
N SER A 292 0.49 -4.49 11.79
CA SER A 292 1.86 -4.52 12.30
C SER A 292 2.25 -5.88 12.89
N ALA A 293 1.27 -6.69 13.27
CA ALA A 293 1.47 -7.98 13.96
C ALA A 293 2.36 -8.95 13.17
N ASP A 294 2.22 -9.00 11.84
CA ASP A 294 3.11 -9.82 10.99
C ASP A 294 4.58 -9.47 11.21
N THR A 295 4.93 -8.19 11.20
CA THR A 295 6.31 -7.77 11.36
C THR A 295 6.84 -8.08 12.76
N TRP A 296 6.07 -7.75 13.80
CA TRP A 296 6.52 -7.94 15.19
C TRP A 296 6.63 -9.42 15.57
N THR A 297 5.61 -10.23 15.27
CA THR A 297 5.63 -11.66 15.61
C THR A 297 6.67 -12.43 14.80
N ARG A 298 6.92 -12.02 13.55
CA ARG A 298 7.99 -12.59 12.73
C ARG A 298 9.37 -12.23 13.29
N THR A 299 9.58 -10.98 13.70
CA THR A 299 10.82 -10.56 14.34
C THR A 299 11.08 -11.37 15.61
N LEU A 300 10.04 -11.49 16.46
CA LEU A 300 10.14 -12.30 17.69
C LEU A 300 10.41 -13.78 17.39
N LEU A 301 9.78 -14.34 16.34
CA LEU A 301 10.05 -15.72 15.92
C LEU A 301 11.51 -15.90 15.51
N TYR A 302 12.09 -14.98 14.74
CA TYR A 302 13.50 -15.07 14.33
C TYR A 302 14.45 -14.99 15.52
N VAL A 303 14.18 -14.09 16.47
CA VAL A 303 14.95 -13.98 17.70
C VAL A 303 14.82 -15.26 18.53
N ALA A 304 13.61 -15.78 18.70
CA ALA A 304 13.37 -17.00 19.49
C ALA A 304 14.02 -18.25 18.86
N VAL A 305 13.94 -18.41 17.54
CA VAL A 305 14.62 -19.49 16.81
C VAL A 305 16.14 -19.40 16.98
N THR A 306 16.71 -18.21 16.78
CA THR A 306 18.16 -18.02 16.95
C THR A 306 18.60 -18.30 18.38
N ALA A 307 17.86 -17.77 19.37
CA ALA A 307 18.16 -18.02 20.79
C ALA A 307 18.03 -19.52 21.13
N SER A 308 16.99 -20.19 20.66
CA SER A 308 16.78 -21.64 20.87
C SER A 308 17.94 -22.47 20.33
N ILE A 309 18.41 -22.17 19.11
CA ILE A 309 19.53 -22.88 18.51
C ILE A 309 20.82 -22.61 19.27
N VAL A 310 21.13 -21.35 19.57
CA VAL A 310 22.36 -20.97 20.30
C VAL A 310 22.42 -21.60 21.68
N LEU A 311 21.34 -21.43 22.48
CA LEU A 311 21.27 -22.03 23.82
C LEU A 311 21.29 -23.56 23.76
N GLY A 312 20.59 -24.14 22.80
CA GLY A 312 20.58 -25.58 22.59
C GLY A 312 21.96 -26.17 22.25
N CYS A 313 22.77 -25.44 21.46
CA CYS A 313 24.16 -25.84 21.18
C CYS A 313 25.06 -25.69 22.43
N ILE A 314 24.92 -24.59 23.18
CA ILE A 314 25.73 -24.35 24.39
C ILE A 314 25.47 -25.41 25.47
N HIS A 315 24.19 -25.76 25.69
CA HIS A 315 23.78 -26.70 26.71
C HIS A 315 23.63 -28.15 26.21
N HIS A 316 24.00 -28.43 24.95
CA HIS A 316 23.86 -29.76 24.31
C HIS A 316 22.41 -30.30 24.24
N TRP A 317 21.41 -29.40 24.10
CA TRP A 317 19.99 -29.75 23.98
C TRP A 317 19.63 -30.11 22.53
N TRP A 318 20.19 -31.18 22.01
CA TRP A 318 20.10 -31.53 20.60
C TRP A 318 18.68 -31.81 20.09
N ILE A 319 17.80 -32.30 20.98
CA ILE A 319 16.38 -32.52 20.66
C ILE A 319 15.70 -31.16 20.39
N LEU A 320 15.91 -30.15 21.24
CA LEU A 320 15.40 -28.80 21.05
C LEU A 320 15.93 -28.17 19.76
N VAL A 321 17.23 -28.30 19.49
CA VAL A 321 17.85 -27.79 18.24
C VAL A 321 17.22 -28.42 17.02
N GLY A 322 17.09 -29.76 17.00
CA GLY A 322 16.48 -30.47 15.89
C GLY A 322 15.01 -30.12 15.66
N ALA A 323 14.21 -30.07 16.75
CA ALA A 323 12.81 -29.69 16.69
C ALA A 323 12.62 -28.24 16.19
N THR A 324 13.42 -27.30 16.71
CA THR A 324 13.39 -25.88 16.27
C THR A 324 13.79 -25.75 14.80
N ALA A 325 14.84 -26.41 14.34
CA ALA A 325 15.28 -26.38 12.96
C ALA A 325 14.23 -26.95 12.00
N LEU A 326 13.59 -28.06 12.39
CA LEU A 326 12.50 -28.67 11.61
C LEU A 326 11.30 -27.73 11.52
N LEU A 327 10.82 -27.19 12.65
CA LEU A 327 9.70 -26.25 12.68
C LEU A 327 9.99 -25.01 11.84
N TRP A 328 11.20 -24.45 11.94
CA TRP A 328 11.66 -23.34 11.15
C TRP A 328 11.64 -23.64 9.65
N SER A 329 12.14 -24.80 9.24
CA SER A 329 12.16 -25.22 7.84
C SER A 329 10.75 -25.37 7.26
N ILE A 330 9.83 -25.94 8.03
CA ILE A 330 8.40 -26.06 7.66
C ILE A 330 7.78 -24.65 7.51
N TYR A 331 8.00 -23.77 8.47
CA TYR A 331 7.51 -22.39 8.42
C TYR A 331 8.03 -21.65 7.18
N LEU A 332 9.34 -21.74 6.89
CA LEU A 332 9.93 -21.13 5.70
C LEU A 332 9.32 -21.68 4.41
N GLY A 333 9.10 -22.99 4.33
CA GLY A 333 8.40 -23.61 3.19
C GLY A 333 7.02 -23.02 2.94
N PHE A 334 6.20 -22.90 4.00
CA PHE A 334 4.87 -22.25 3.91
C PHE A 334 4.99 -20.78 3.54
N ARG A 335 5.94 -20.06 4.13
CA ARG A 335 6.18 -18.63 3.84
C ARG A 335 6.51 -18.41 2.36
N ILE A 336 7.46 -19.17 1.83
CA ILE A 336 7.87 -19.09 0.42
C ILE A 336 6.70 -19.43 -0.50
N PHE A 337 5.98 -20.51 -0.21
CA PHE A 337 4.85 -20.94 -1.02
C PHE A 337 3.73 -19.91 -1.08
N VAL A 338 3.25 -19.44 0.09
CA VAL A 338 2.14 -18.48 0.17
C VAL A 338 2.54 -17.14 -0.45
N PHE A 339 3.75 -16.65 -0.15
CA PHE A 339 4.23 -15.38 -0.70
C PHE A 339 4.33 -15.40 -2.23
N HIS A 340 4.95 -16.42 -2.82
CA HIS A 340 5.09 -16.50 -4.28
C HIS A 340 3.75 -16.68 -4.99
N ARG A 341 2.81 -17.42 -4.38
CA ARG A 341 1.46 -17.54 -4.90
C ARG A 341 0.75 -16.17 -4.91
N THR A 342 0.76 -15.46 -3.79
CA THR A 342 0.15 -14.13 -3.69
C THR A 342 0.83 -13.12 -4.61
N ALA A 343 2.16 -13.13 -4.70
CA ALA A 343 2.90 -12.28 -5.62
C ALA A 343 2.49 -12.50 -7.08
N ARG A 344 2.29 -13.76 -7.48
CA ARG A 344 1.83 -14.10 -8.83
C ARG A 344 0.41 -13.57 -9.10
N GLU A 345 -0.49 -13.68 -8.14
CA GLU A 345 -1.87 -13.23 -8.24
C GLU A 345 -1.98 -11.70 -8.36
N LEU A 346 -1.01 -10.97 -7.79
CA LEU A 346 -0.89 -9.51 -7.86
C LEU A 346 0.00 -9.03 -9.04
N ASP A 347 0.30 -9.87 -10.01
CA ASP A 347 1.21 -9.57 -11.12
C ASP A 347 2.59 -9.09 -10.66
N GLU A 348 3.14 -9.65 -9.59
CA GLU A 348 4.45 -9.28 -9.09
C GLU A 348 5.56 -10.20 -9.59
N ARG A 349 6.81 -9.70 -9.52
CA ARG A 349 7.98 -10.49 -9.90
C ARG A 349 8.18 -11.70 -8.97
N ARG A 350 8.84 -12.73 -9.48
CA ARG A 350 9.31 -13.83 -8.65
C ARG A 350 10.60 -13.44 -7.92
N TYR A 351 10.63 -13.69 -6.62
CA TYR A 351 11.80 -13.40 -5.77
C TYR A 351 12.74 -14.60 -5.62
N ASN A 352 12.31 -15.80 -6.05
CA ASN A 352 13.07 -17.06 -5.96
C ASN A 352 13.69 -17.24 -4.55
N VAL A 353 14.98 -17.57 -4.48
CA VAL A 353 15.70 -17.76 -3.21
C VAL A 353 15.95 -16.44 -2.46
N SER A 354 15.92 -15.29 -3.17
CA SER A 354 16.16 -13.99 -2.54
C SER A 354 15.09 -13.61 -1.50
N ILE A 355 13.92 -14.26 -1.52
CA ILE A 355 12.89 -14.06 -0.48
C ILE A 355 13.44 -14.38 0.91
N LEU A 356 14.27 -15.39 1.08
CA LEU A 356 14.87 -15.75 2.37
C LEU A 356 15.72 -14.62 2.92
N LEU A 357 16.56 -14.03 2.06
CA LEU A 357 17.38 -12.88 2.42
C LEU A 357 16.52 -11.68 2.82
N PHE A 358 15.53 -11.37 1.99
CA PHE A 358 14.65 -10.22 2.27
C PHE A 358 13.79 -10.43 3.51
N ASP A 359 13.33 -11.64 3.77
CA ASP A 359 12.50 -11.95 4.92
C ASP A 359 13.27 -11.78 6.24
N ILE A 360 14.56 -12.13 6.25
CA ILE A 360 15.46 -11.91 7.39
C ILE A 360 15.83 -10.41 7.52
N LEU A 361 16.11 -9.73 6.41
CA LEU A 361 16.52 -8.32 6.43
C LEU A 361 15.35 -7.36 6.71
N HIS A 362 14.13 -7.72 6.35
CA HIS A 362 12.96 -6.84 6.49
C HIS A 362 12.73 -6.35 7.93
N PRO A 363 12.77 -7.17 9.00
CA PRO A 363 12.68 -6.68 10.36
C PRO A 363 13.78 -5.68 10.73
N LEU A 364 14.99 -5.88 10.22
CA LEU A 364 16.12 -4.99 10.51
C LEU A 364 15.91 -3.62 9.88
N TRP A 365 15.48 -3.55 8.64
CA TRP A 365 15.22 -2.23 8.05
C TRP A 365 13.91 -1.59 8.55
N GLU A 366 12.91 -2.35 8.96
CA GLU A 366 11.75 -1.80 9.68
C GLU A 366 12.19 -1.12 10.99
N LEU A 367 13.07 -1.77 11.75
CA LEU A 367 13.68 -1.18 12.96
C LEU A 367 14.48 0.07 12.61
N TYR A 368 15.33 0.01 11.57
CA TYR A 368 16.08 1.17 11.08
C TYR A 368 15.17 2.35 10.77
N PHE A 369 14.08 2.13 10.00
CA PHE A 369 13.15 3.20 9.66
C PHE A 369 12.38 3.71 10.89
N ALA A 370 12.00 2.84 11.82
CA ALA A 370 11.34 3.23 13.06
C ALA A 370 12.24 4.11 13.94
N LEU A 371 13.53 3.74 14.08
CA LEU A 371 14.52 4.55 14.80
C LEU A 371 14.76 5.88 14.08
N ARG A 372 14.97 5.85 12.77
CA ARG A 372 15.18 7.06 11.97
C ARG A 372 13.99 8.02 12.06
N MET A 373 12.76 7.52 12.02
CA MET A 373 11.55 8.33 12.19
C MET A 373 11.54 9.03 13.55
N ARG A 374 11.94 8.33 14.64
CA ARG A 374 12.01 8.92 16.00
C ARG A 374 13.10 9.98 16.14
N LEU A 375 14.21 9.80 15.42
CA LEU A 375 15.36 10.72 15.43
C LEU A 375 15.21 11.86 14.42
N SER A 376 14.30 11.73 13.45
CA SER A 376 14.04 12.79 12.48
C SER A 376 13.32 13.96 13.15
N PRO A 377 13.68 15.21 12.83
CA PRO A 377 12.98 16.38 13.32
C PRO A 377 11.49 16.27 13.00
N LYS A 378 10.64 16.59 13.96
CA LYS A 378 9.16 16.61 13.75
C LYS A 378 8.75 17.47 12.56
N ASP A 379 9.55 18.49 12.26
CA ASP A 379 9.34 19.41 11.14
C ASP A 379 9.44 18.76 9.74
N MET A 380 10.08 17.58 9.62
CA MET A 380 10.13 16.82 8.36
C MET A 380 8.79 16.18 7.98
N HIS A 381 7.87 16.03 8.93
CA HIS A 381 6.58 15.38 8.76
C HIS A 381 5.41 16.29 9.10
N MET A 382 5.72 17.38 9.75
CA MET A 382 4.84 18.50 10.04
C MET A 382 5.31 19.68 9.21
N ARG A 383 4.40 20.57 8.91
CA ARG A 383 4.63 21.82 8.24
C ARG A 383 5.92 22.50 8.71
N ARG A 384 6.82 22.86 7.81
CA ARG A 384 7.86 23.84 8.13
C ARG A 384 7.17 25.10 8.58
N LYS A 385 7.36 25.49 9.85
CA LYS A 385 7.11 26.86 10.27
C LYS A 385 8.01 27.74 9.42
N VAL A 386 7.40 28.57 8.58
CA VAL A 386 8.09 29.64 7.87
C VAL A 386 8.41 30.73 8.87
#